data_fcfe815eafcca73da4ea52b496ea9825
#
_entry.id   fcfe815eafcca73da4ea52b496ea9825
#
_cell.length_a   1.000
_cell.length_b   1.000
_cell.length_c   1.000
_cell.angle_alpha   90.00
_cell.angle_beta   90.00
_cell.angle_gamma   90.00
#
_symmetry.space_group_name_H-M   'P 1'
#
loop_
_entity.id
_entity.type
_entity.pdbx_description
1 polymer ?
#
loop_
_entity_poly.entity_id
_entity_poly.type
_entity_poly.pdbx_seq_one_letter_code
_entity_poly.pdbx_strand_id
1 'polypeptide(L)'
;MKFRMSKSKMYLYRKCPRKFYIETYTIYGKDRVSNEAAKKGSTLHELFELYNKNSPEFEYYEQFLMKDDFYKTHIGNFYIILSMFGLDRAAYAERKLYDEEKNLVGIIDAIYEKDGKHILVDYKTGKYRESDYKNYLDELHLYVYLVQKTTDIKIDQVGIFFTGYPNDSFIEDVEEKRIRSVLRKFDNTVKKIEEKKFDAKPSWLCNYCEFAYICDMIYDDTTKDKFS
;
A
#
# COMPACT_ATOMS: atom_id res chain seq x y z
N MET A 1 -6.71 -11.67 -21.61
CA MET A 1 -5.85 -10.60 -21.06
C MET A 1 -5.27 -11.12 -19.76
N LYS A 2 -3.94 -11.21 -19.61
CA LYS A 2 -3.34 -11.75 -18.38
C LYS A 2 -3.57 -10.72 -17.25
N PHE A 3 -4.36 -11.07 -16.26
CA PHE A 3 -4.69 -10.21 -15.13
C PHE A 3 -3.47 -10.03 -14.23
N ARG A 4 -3.10 -8.78 -13.91
CA ARG A 4 -2.00 -8.46 -12.98
C ARG A 4 -2.54 -8.06 -11.62
N MET A 5 -2.22 -8.85 -10.61
CA MET A 5 -2.61 -8.60 -9.23
C MET A 5 -1.56 -7.75 -8.52
N SER A 6 -2.02 -6.79 -7.72
CA SER A 6 -1.19 -6.06 -6.75
C SER A 6 -1.78 -6.17 -5.35
N LYS A 7 -1.00 -5.78 -4.34
CA LYS A 7 -1.45 -5.60 -2.96
C LYS A 7 -2.77 -4.82 -2.88
N SER A 8 -2.81 -3.65 -3.52
CA SER A 8 -3.99 -2.77 -3.52
C SER A 8 -5.22 -3.41 -4.16
N LYS A 9 -5.03 -4.13 -5.27
CA LYS A 9 -6.12 -4.86 -5.95
C LYS A 9 -6.66 -6.01 -5.12
N MET A 10 -5.78 -6.76 -4.45
CA MET A 10 -6.20 -7.82 -3.53
C MET A 10 -7.06 -7.25 -2.39
N TYR A 11 -6.62 -6.14 -1.81
CA TYR A 11 -7.34 -5.47 -0.73
C TYR A 11 -8.69 -4.93 -1.21
N LEU A 12 -8.73 -4.29 -2.39
CA LEU A 12 -9.96 -3.79 -3.00
C LEU A 12 -10.98 -4.91 -3.23
N TYR A 13 -10.54 -6.05 -3.80
CA TYR A 13 -11.40 -7.20 -4.01
C TYR A 13 -11.96 -7.74 -2.68
N ARG A 14 -11.13 -7.85 -1.65
CA ARG A 14 -11.55 -8.34 -0.33
C ARG A 14 -12.53 -7.38 0.35
N LYS A 15 -12.41 -6.07 0.12
CA LYS A 15 -13.38 -5.08 0.60
C LYS A 15 -14.71 -5.20 -0.13
N CYS A 16 -14.71 -5.16 -1.45
CA CYS A 16 -15.91 -5.32 -2.26
C CYS A 16 -15.55 -5.85 -3.66
N PRO A 17 -15.87 -7.13 -3.97
CA PRO A 17 -15.61 -7.70 -5.29
C PRO A 17 -16.26 -6.93 -6.44
N ARG A 18 -17.47 -6.37 -6.23
CA ARG A 18 -18.16 -5.54 -7.23
C ARG A 18 -17.40 -4.25 -7.52
N LYS A 19 -16.92 -3.54 -6.48
CA LYS A 19 -16.10 -2.34 -6.67
C LYS A 19 -14.82 -2.67 -7.44
N PHE A 20 -14.16 -3.76 -7.08
CA PHE A 20 -12.97 -4.24 -7.80
C PHE A 20 -13.28 -4.51 -9.28
N TYR A 21 -14.42 -5.15 -9.60
CA TYR A 21 -14.84 -5.43 -10.98
C TYR A 21 -15.05 -4.13 -11.77
N ILE A 22 -15.81 -3.18 -11.20
CA ILE A 22 -16.07 -1.90 -11.85
C ILE A 22 -14.78 -1.15 -12.11
N GLU A 23 -13.90 -1.04 -11.10
CA GLU A 23 -12.63 -0.32 -11.21
C GLU A 23 -11.65 -0.98 -12.19
N THR A 24 -11.65 -2.32 -12.29
CA THR A 24 -10.63 -3.04 -13.05
C THR A 24 -11.05 -3.34 -14.48
N TYR A 25 -12.33 -3.64 -14.72
CA TYR A 25 -12.81 -4.20 -15.98
C TYR A 25 -13.79 -3.33 -16.75
N THR A 26 -14.25 -2.21 -16.19
CA THR A 26 -15.20 -1.32 -16.87
C THR A 26 -14.55 0.02 -17.24
N ILE A 27 -15.22 0.77 -18.11
CA ILE A 27 -14.81 2.13 -18.50
C ILE A 27 -14.84 3.10 -17.33
N TYR A 28 -15.71 2.89 -16.35
CA TYR A 28 -15.87 3.76 -15.17
C TYR A 28 -14.65 3.75 -14.24
N GLY A 29 -13.79 2.74 -14.32
CA GLY A 29 -12.54 2.71 -13.54
C GLY A 29 -11.42 3.54 -14.15
N LYS A 30 -11.56 3.98 -15.41
CA LYS A 30 -10.52 4.74 -16.12
C LYS A 30 -10.49 6.22 -15.75
N ASP A 31 -11.64 6.76 -15.36
CA ASP A 31 -11.82 8.20 -15.07
C ASP A 31 -11.56 8.55 -13.60
N ARG A 32 -10.88 7.66 -12.89
CA ARG A 32 -10.57 7.87 -11.47
C ARG A 32 -9.60 9.03 -11.29
N VAL A 33 -10.13 10.15 -10.81
CA VAL A 33 -9.30 11.29 -10.37
C VAL A 33 -8.73 10.95 -8.99
N SER A 34 -7.40 10.92 -8.88
CA SER A 34 -6.75 10.81 -7.56
C SER A 34 -7.13 12.03 -6.71
N ASN A 35 -7.59 11.80 -5.47
CA ASN A 35 -7.87 12.90 -4.57
C ASN A 35 -6.56 13.62 -4.15
N GLU A 36 -6.69 14.83 -3.62
CA GLU A 36 -5.56 15.65 -3.22
C GLU A 36 -4.63 14.95 -2.21
N ALA A 37 -5.21 14.23 -1.24
CA ALA A 37 -4.43 13.49 -0.25
C ALA A 37 -3.55 12.39 -0.89
N ALA A 38 -4.08 11.68 -1.90
CA ALA A 38 -3.31 10.67 -2.62
C ALA A 38 -2.18 11.32 -3.45
N LYS A 39 -2.43 12.50 -4.06
CA LYS A 39 -1.39 13.24 -4.78
C LYS A 39 -0.28 13.68 -3.83
N LYS A 40 -0.63 14.28 -2.69
CA LYS A 40 0.34 14.69 -1.67
C LYS A 40 1.16 13.51 -1.15
N GLY A 41 0.52 12.34 -0.93
CA GLY A 41 1.22 11.12 -0.56
C GLY A 41 2.23 10.66 -1.61
N SER A 42 1.83 10.62 -2.89
CA SER A 42 2.74 10.26 -3.99
C SER A 42 3.94 11.19 -4.11
N THR A 43 3.74 12.50 -3.94
CA THR A 43 4.83 13.50 -3.92
C THR A 43 5.84 13.23 -2.79
N LEU A 44 5.36 12.83 -1.61
CA LEU A 44 6.26 12.47 -0.50
C LEU A 44 7.05 11.18 -0.78
N HIS A 45 6.41 10.16 -1.36
CA HIS A 45 7.11 8.94 -1.76
C HIS A 45 8.21 9.25 -2.79
N GLU A 46 7.93 10.09 -3.80
CA GLU A 46 8.93 10.55 -4.77
C GLU A 46 10.10 11.27 -4.08
N LEU A 47 9.83 12.16 -3.14
CA LEU A 47 10.89 12.83 -2.37
C LEU A 47 11.74 11.84 -1.57
N PHE A 48 11.12 10.89 -0.87
CA PHE A 48 11.83 9.87 -0.08
C PHE A 48 12.63 8.92 -0.98
N GLU A 49 12.14 8.64 -2.19
CA GLU A 49 12.90 7.93 -3.22
C GLU A 49 14.17 8.70 -3.61
N LEU A 50 14.04 10.01 -3.91
CA LEU A 50 15.18 10.86 -4.24
C LEU A 50 16.22 10.91 -3.09
N TYR A 51 15.76 11.03 -1.84
CA TYR A 51 16.62 10.95 -0.67
C TYR A 51 17.38 9.62 -0.61
N ASN A 52 16.68 8.51 -0.67
CA ASN A 52 17.26 7.18 -0.55
C ASN A 52 18.23 6.85 -1.69
N LYS A 53 17.94 7.33 -2.91
CA LYS A 53 18.83 7.18 -4.07
C LYS A 53 20.02 8.14 -4.08
N ASN A 54 20.16 8.99 -3.07
CA ASN A 54 21.16 10.07 -3.06
C ASN A 54 21.13 10.91 -4.35
N SER A 55 19.93 11.21 -4.82
CA SER A 55 19.75 11.98 -6.07
C SER A 55 20.20 13.43 -5.90
N PRO A 56 20.91 14.02 -6.86
CA PRO A 56 21.28 15.44 -6.81
C PRO A 56 20.06 16.38 -6.86
N GLU A 57 18.90 15.89 -7.27
CA GLU A 57 17.65 16.66 -7.33
C GLU A 57 16.98 16.80 -5.97
N PHE A 58 17.36 15.96 -5.00
CA PHE A 58 16.71 15.87 -3.70
C PHE A 58 16.66 17.21 -2.96
N GLU A 59 17.79 17.90 -2.80
CA GLU A 59 17.88 19.15 -2.02
C GLU A 59 16.98 20.25 -2.62
N TYR A 60 16.97 20.37 -3.94
CA TYR A 60 16.11 21.36 -4.62
C TYR A 60 14.63 21.04 -4.41
N TYR A 61 14.24 19.77 -4.57
CA TYR A 61 12.86 19.33 -4.43
C TYR A 61 12.38 19.45 -2.98
N GLU A 62 13.21 19.06 -2.02
CA GLU A 62 12.96 19.24 -0.59
C GLU A 62 12.70 20.71 -0.24
N GLN A 63 13.61 21.63 -0.62
CA GLN A 63 13.46 23.06 -0.36
C GLN A 63 12.18 23.65 -0.96
N PHE A 64 11.77 23.16 -2.12
CA PHE A 64 10.52 23.57 -2.75
C PHE A 64 9.31 23.11 -1.91
N LEU A 65 9.27 21.85 -1.50
CA LEU A 65 8.17 21.27 -0.75
C LEU A 65 8.08 21.79 0.69
N MET A 66 9.22 22.11 1.31
CA MET A 66 9.30 22.67 2.68
C MET A 66 8.58 24.04 2.83
N LYS A 67 8.11 24.66 1.76
CA LYS A 67 7.30 25.88 1.78
C LYS A 67 5.83 25.62 2.14
N ASP A 68 5.36 24.39 2.01
CA ASP A 68 4.01 23.96 2.41
C ASP A 68 4.08 23.23 3.76
N ASP A 69 3.26 23.64 4.72
CA ASP A 69 3.28 23.11 6.09
C ASP A 69 3.00 21.61 6.16
N PHE A 70 2.17 21.08 5.26
CA PHE A 70 1.94 19.64 5.18
C PHE A 70 3.23 18.90 4.86
N TYR A 71 3.91 19.27 3.78
CA TYR A 71 5.16 18.61 3.37
C TYR A 71 6.26 18.82 4.42
N LYS A 72 6.40 20.03 4.95
CA LYS A 72 7.36 20.34 6.01
C LYS A 72 7.21 19.42 7.21
N THR A 73 5.97 19.19 7.66
CA THR A 73 5.69 18.29 8.77
C THR A 73 6.11 16.85 8.44
N HIS A 74 5.70 16.34 7.29
CA HIS A 74 5.99 14.97 6.89
C HIS A 74 7.47 14.72 6.64
N ILE A 75 8.18 15.67 6.05
CA ILE A 75 9.63 15.61 5.81
C ILE A 75 10.38 15.62 7.15
N GLY A 76 10.04 16.54 8.05
CA GLY A 76 10.64 16.59 9.39
C GLY A 76 10.43 15.29 10.17
N ASN A 77 9.21 14.75 10.13
CA ASN A 77 8.88 13.49 10.77
C ASN A 77 9.60 12.29 10.12
N PHE A 78 9.83 12.29 8.83
CA PHE A 78 10.63 11.27 8.16
C PHE A 78 12.05 11.20 8.75
N TYR A 79 12.73 12.32 8.94
CA TYR A 79 14.05 12.35 9.57
C TYR A 79 14.00 11.93 11.05
N ILE A 80 12.95 12.31 11.77
CA ILE A 80 12.74 11.84 13.15
C ILE A 80 12.65 10.32 13.19
N ILE A 81 11.86 9.70 12.29
CA ILE A 81 11.70 8.25 12.21
C ILE A 81 13.04 7.56 11.88
N LEU A 82 13.80 8.08 10.91
CA LEU A 82 15.10 7.53 10.59
C LEU A 82 16.03 7.56 11.81
N SER A 83 16.06 8.69 12.53
CA SER A 83 16.82 8.83 13.78
C SER A 83 16.36 7.88 14.87
N MET A 84 15.03 7.74 15.08
CA MET A 84 14.47 6.83 16.09
C MET A 84 14.89 5.37 15.88
N PHE A 85 14.95 4.93 14.63
CA PHE A 85 15.36 3.56 14.31
C PHE A 85 16.85 3.41 13.99
N GLY A 86 17.63 4.51 14.05
CA GLY A 86 19.06 4.50 13.73
C GLY A 86 19.31 4.08 12.28
N LEU A 87 18.51 4.60 11.37
CA LEU A 87 18.60 4.38 9.92
C LEU A 87 19.14 5.63 9.22
N ASP A 88 19.72 5.46 8.05
CA ASP A 88 20.15 6.55 7.17
C ASP A 88 19.44 6.40 5.82
N ARG A 89 20.12 6.06 4.76
CA ARG A 89 19.55 5.85 3.44
C ARG A 89 19.21 4.39 3.23
N ALA A 90 18.10 4.14 2.52
CA ALA A 90 17.76 2.78 2.14
C ALA A 90 18.77 2.23 1.11
N ALA A 91 19.09 0.95 1.22
CA ALA A 91 19.89 0.24 0.23
C ALA A 91 19.15 0.10 -1.11
N TYR A 92 17.81 0.05 -1.06
CA TYR A 92 16.93 0.00 -2.25
C TYR A 92 15.68 0.85 -2.02
N ALA A 93 15.29 1.63 -3.03
CA ALA A 93 14.09 2.50 -3.00
C ALA A 93 13.28 2.36 -4.28
N GLU A 94 11.94 2.47 -4.17
CA GLU A 94 10.96 2.45 -5.27
C GLU A 94 11.22 1.34 -6.30
N ARG A 95 11.47 0.12 -5.79
CA ARG A 95 11.78 -1.00 -6.65
C ARG A 95 10.52 -1.72 -7.09
N LYS A 96 10.24 -1.69 -8.40
CA LYS A 96 9.15 -2.46 -8.99
C LYS A 96 9.60 -3.91 -9.20
N LEU A 97 8.85 -4.84 -8.63
CA LEU A 97 9.10 -6.28 -8.68
C LEU A 97 7.90 -6.99 -9.29
N TYR A 98 8.18 -8.11 -9.95
CA TYR A 98 7.16 -8.89 -10.62
C TYR A 98 7.42 -10.39 -10.50
N ASP A 99 6.48 -11.12 -9.92
CA ASP A 99 6.44 -12.58 -9.92
C ASP A 99 5.53 -13.05 -11.07
N GLU A 100 6.15 -13.62 -12.11
CA GLU A 100 5.42 -14.08 -13.30
C GLU A 100 4.52 -15.29 -13.01
N GLU A 101 4.94 -16.17 -12.11
CA GLU A 101 4.21 -17.37 -11.76
C GLU A 101 2.86 -17.05 -11.14
N LYS A 102 2.85 -16.16 -10.15
CA LYS A 102 1.62 -15.69 -9.48
C LYS A 102 0.97 -14.50 -10.18
N ASN A 103 1.61 -13.94 -11.20
CA ASN A 103 1.18 -12.71 -11.83
C ASN A 103 0.98 -11.57 -10.81
N LEU A 104 1.87 -11.53 -9.80
CA LEU A 104 1.89 -10.55 -8.73
C LEU A 104 2.89 -9.44 -9.04
N VAL A 105 2.46 -8.20 -8.91
CA VAL A 105 3.29 -7.00 -9.05
C VAL A 105 3.26 -6.19 -7.77
N GLY A 106 4.39 -5.64 -7.38
CA GLY A 106 4.51 -4.70 -6.26
C GLY A 106 5.56 -3.64 -6.53
N ILE A 107 5.42 -2.51 -5.88
CA ILE A 107 6.44 -1.47 -5.76
C ILE A 107 6.81 -1.42 -4.30
N ILE A 108 8.08 -1.56 -4.00
CA ILE A 108 8.63 -1.55 -2.64
C ILE A 108 9.14 -0.14 -2.37
N ASP A 109 8.63 0.51 -1.34
CA ASP A 109 9.02 1.88 -1.03
C ASP A 109 10.50 1.95 -0.64
N ALA A 110 10.92 1.13 0.33
CA ALA A 110 12.33 1.10 0.76
C ALA A 110 12.72 -0.26 1.38
N ILE A 111 14.01 -0.61 1.23
CA ILE A 111 14.66 -1.67 2.01
C ILE A 111 15.91 -1.04 2.62
N TYR A 112 15.93 -0.94 3.94
CA TYR A 112 17.07 -0.48 4.71
C TYR A 112 17.96 -1.64 5.10
N GLU A 113 19.25 -1.35 5.30
CA GLU A 113 20.20 -2.29 5.87
C GLU A 113 20.70 -1.74 7.20
N LYS A 114 20.60 -2.55 8.26
CA LYS A 114 21.09 -2.21 9.58
C LYS A 114 21.56 -3.47 10.30
N ASP A 115 22.76 -3.42 10.87
CA ASP A 115 23.36 -4.52 11.64
C ASP A 115 23.34 -5.87 10.90
N GLY A 116 23.53 -5.83 9.56
CA GLY A 116 23.49 -7.01 8.69
C GLY A 116 22.10 -7.57 8.43
N LYS A 117 21.04 -6.86 8.83
CA LYS A 117 19.63 -7.21 8.56
C LYS A 117 19.02 -6.29 7.50
N HIS A 118 18.16 -6.86 6.65
CA HIS A 118 17.36 -6.07 5.73
C HIS A 118 15.97 -5.82 6.32
N ILE A 119 15.55 -4.55 6.30
CA ILE A 119 14.29 -4.06 6.83
C ILE A 119 13.44 -3.51 5.67
N LEU A 120 12.37 -4.21 5.32
CA LEU A 120 11.43 -3.73 4.31
C LEU A 120 10.45 -2.76 4.94
N VAL A 121 10.36 -1.54 4.39
CA VAL A 121 9.54 -0.45 4.93
C VAL A 121 8.54 0.03 3.89
N ASP A 122 7.32 0.36 4.36
CA ASP A 122 6.27 1.03 3.60
C ASP A 122 5.95 2.37 4.29
N TYR A 123 5.93 3.48 3.54
CA TYR A 123 5.65 4.80 4.05
C TYR A 123 4.14 5.08 4.03
N LYS A 124 3.66 5.67 5.12
CA LYS A 124 2.25 6.07 5.25
C LYS A 124 2.15 7.52 5.72
N THR A 125 1.34 8.31 5.03
CA THR A 125 1.02 9.69 5.42
C THR A 125 -0.16 9.78 6.38
N GLY A 126 -0.99 8.74 6.41
CA GLY A 126 -2.16 8.66 7.29
C GLY A 126 -1.82 8.29 8.74
N LYS A 127 -2.83 8.35 9.60
CA LYS A 127 -2.72 7.95 11.01
C LYS A 127 -2.79 6.42 11.14
N TYR A 128 -2.01 5.87 12.07
CA TYR A 128 -2.14 4.49 12.52
C TYR A 128 -3.55 4.20 13.05
N ARG A 129 -4.07 3.03 12.71
CA ARG A 129 -5.33 2.51 13.25
C ARG A 129 -5.10 1.05 13.66
N GLU A 130 -5.39 0.75 14.91
CA GLU A 130 -5.27 -0.61 15.47
C GLU A 130 -6.04 -1.64 14.64
N SER A 131 -7.24 -1.26 14.14
CA SER A 131 -8.05 -2.13 13.27
C SER A 131 -7.36 -2.54 11.96
N ASP A 132 -6.40 -1.74 11.49
CA ASP A 132 -5.69 -1.96 10.23
C ASP A 132 -4.34 -2.67 10.41
N TYR A 133 -3.87 -2.85 11.64
CA TYR A 133 -2.57 -3.45 11.95
C TYR A 133 -2.35 -4.80 11.26
N LYS A 134 -3.33 -5.71 11.34
CA LYS A 134 -3.24 -7.01 10.65
C LYS A 134 -3.14 -6.87 9.13
N ASN A 135 -3.80 -5.86 8.56
CA ASN A 135 -3.74 -5.59 7.14
C ASN A 135 -2.37 -5.05 6.75
N TYR A 136 -1.79 -4.14 7.54
CA TYR A 136 -0.43 -3.65 7.32
C TYR A 136 0.58 -4.79 7.31
N LEU A 137 0.53 -5.67 8.31
CA LEU A 137 1.42 -6.82 8.35
C LEU A 137 1.20 -7.82 7.20
N ASP A 138 -0.05 -8.08 6.81
CA ASP A 138 -0.35 -8.91 5.64
C ASP A 138 0.24 -8.28 4.35
N GLU A 139 0.14 -6.95 4.21
CA GLU A 139 0.70 -6.23 3.06
C GLU A 139 2.22 -6.32 3.00
N LEU A 140 2.89 -6.06 4.12
CA LEU A 140 4.34 -6.15 4.23
C LEU A 140 4.84 -7.58 3.94
N HIS A 141 4.20 -8.61 4.50
CA HIS A 141 4.62 -10.00 4.29
C HIS A 141 4.35 -10.50 2.86
N LEU A 142 3.38 -9.92 2.14
CA LEU A 142 3.23 -10.16 0.71
C LEU A 142 4.41 -9.57 -0.09
N TYR A 143 4.89 -8.40 0.32
CA TYR A 143 6.07 -7.79 -0.27
C TYR A 143 7.36 -8.54 0.10
N VAL A 144 7.50 -9.02 1.34
CA VAL A 144 8.61 -9.92 1.72
C VAL A 144 8.69 -11.11 0.77
N TYR A 145 7.55 -11.81 0.56
CA TYR A 145 7.50 -12.89 -0.41
C TYR A 145 7.97 -12.45 -1.79
N LEU A 146 7.47 -11.31 -2.28
CA LEU A 146 7.79 -10.82 -3.63
C LEU A 146 9.28 -10.51 -3.77
N VAL A 147 9.89 -9.86 -2.78
CA VAL A 147 11.34 -9.58 -2.76
C VAL A 147 12.13 -10.87 -2.76
N GLN A 148 11.86 -11.79 -1.84
CA GLN A 148 12.60 -13.05 -1.71
C GLN A 148 12.40 -14.00 -2.90
N LYS A 149 11.26 -13.92 -3.62
CA LYS A 149 10.97 -14.69 -4.82
C LYS A 149 11.70 -14.15 -6.05
N THR A 150 11.93 -12.84 -6.12
CA THR A 150 12.40 -12.18 -7.35
C THR A 150 13.82 -11.60 -7.24
N THR A 151 14.42 -11.70 -6.05
CA THR A 151 15.79 -11.24 -5.78
C THR A 151 16.49 -12.20 -4.81
N ASP A 152 17.80 -12.03 -4.63
CA ASP A 152 18.58 -12.78 -3.63
C ASP A 152 18.58 -12.11 -2.24
N ILE A 153 17.72 -11.06 -2.04
CA ILE A 153 17.64 -10.34 -0.79
C ILE A 153 16.74 -11.09 0.17
N LYS A 154 17.28 -11.49 1.32
CA LYS A 154 16.50 -11.99 2.45
C LYS A 154 16.03 -10.80 3.29
N ILE A 155 14.74 -10.71 3.54
CA ILE A 155 14.17 -9.70 4.45
C ILE A 155 14.04 -10.32 5.85
N ASP A 156 14.62 -9.66 6.85
CA ASP A 156 14.63 -10.11 8.24
C ASP A 156 13.55 -9.39 9.06
N GLN A 157 13.27 -8.12 8.72
CA GLN A 157 12.30 -7.29 9.43
C GLN A 157 11.40 -6.51 8.46
N VAL A 158 10.25 -6.11 8.95
CA VAL A 158 9.28 -5.29 8.23
C VAL A 158 8.86 -4.10 9.08
N GLY A 159 8.58 -2.95 8.46
CA GLY A 159 8.16 -1.76 9.18
C GLY A 159 7.16 -0.90 8.40
N ILE A 160 6.41 -0.10 9.16
CA ILE A 160 5.60 1.00 8.62
C ILE A 160 6.09 2.29 9.24
N PHE A 161 6.38 3.28 8.40
CA PHE A 161 6.77 4.61 8.82
C PHE A 161 5.65 5.60 8.58
N PHE A 162 5.00 6.03 9.67
CA PHE A 162 3.90 7.00 9.65
C PHE A 162 4.42 8.42 9.69
N THR A 163 4.68 9.02 8.55
CA THR A 163 5.28 10.36 8.47
C THR A 163 4.37 11.48 8.99
N GLY A 164 3.08 11.26 9.11
CA GLY A 164 2.18 12.17 9.83
C GLY A 164 2.21 12.00 11.36
N TYR A 165 2.63 10.83 11.86
CA TYR A 165 2.59 10.43 13.26
C TYR A 165 3.80 9.54 13.60
N PRO A 166 4.99 10.11 13.75
CA PRO A 166 6.23 9.34 13.81
C PRO A 166 6.28 8.29 14.94
N ASN A 167 5.67 8.59 16.09
CA ASN A 167 5.59 7.66 17.23
C ASN A 167 4.73 6.40 16.97
N ASP A 168 3.89 6.41 15.94
CA ASP A 168 3.09 5.25 15.52
C ASP A 168 3.91 4.30 14.63
N SER A 169 5.11 4.71 14.21
CA SER A 169 5.98 3.90 13.35
C SER A 169 6.56 2.71 14.12
N PHE A 170 6.68 1.58 13.43
CA PHE A 170 7.19 0.34 14.03
C PHE A 170 8.04 -0.47 13.07
N ILE A 171 8.90 -1.33 13.63
CA ILE A 171 9.64 -2.38 12.95
C ILE A 171 9.42 -3.69 13.72
N GLU A 172 9.15 -4.79 13.02
CA GLU A 172 8.93 -6.13 13.58
C GLU A 172 9.69 -7.19 12.79
N ASP A 173 9.97 -8.31 13.41
CA ASP A 173 10.58 -9.44 12.72
C ASP A 173 9.61 -10.09 11.72
N VAL A 174 10.16 -10.62 10.63
CA VAL A 174 9.40 -11.35 9.62
C VAL A 174 8.84 -12.66 10.21
N GLU A 175 7.55 -12.90 10.01
CA GLU A 175 6.89 -14.14 10.40
C GLU A 175 6.62 -15.05 9.19
N GLU A 176 7.36 -16.14 9.04
CA GLU A 176 7.16 -17.13 7.96
C GLU A 176 5.73 -17.69 7.89
N LYS A 177 5.08 -17.90 9.05
CA LYS A 177 3.68 -18.34 9.08
C LYS A 177 2.72 -17.32 8.47
N ARG A 178 3.06 -16.02 8.59
CA ARG A 178 2.27 -14.93 8.02
C ARG A 178 2.43 -14.86 6.51
N ILE A 179 3.67 -15.04 5.99
CA ILE A 179 3.91 -15.16 4.55
C ILE A 179 3.02 -16.27 3.96
N ARG A 180 3.04 -17.47 4.55
CA ARG A 180 2.19 -18.57 4.08
C ARG A 180 0.70 -18.26 4.18
N SER A 181 0.28 -17.54 5.21
CA SER A 181 -1.12 -17.12 5.39
C SER A 181 -1.56 -16.12 4.34
N VAL A 182 -0.77 -15.08 4.08
CA VAL A 182 -1.12 -14.05 3.09
C VAL A 182 -1.10 -14.60 1.66
N LEU A 183 -0.20 -15.51 1.34
CA LEU A 183 -0.18 -16.20 0.05
C LEU A 183 -1.45 -17.03 -0.17
N ARG A 184 -1.91 -17.78 0.83
CA ARG A 184 -3.21 -18.47 0.73
C ARG A 184 -4.38 -17.50 0.50
N LYS A 185 -4.37 -16.33 1.18
CA LYS A 185 -5.39 -15.29 0.96
C LYS A 185 -5.31 -14.72 -0.46
N PHE A 186 -4.09 -14.55 -0.98
CA PHE A 186 -3.84 -14.11 -2.34
C PHE A 186 -4.36 -15.13 -3.35
N ASP A 187 -3.94 -16.40 -3.26
CA ASP A 187 -4.34 -17.47 -4.17
C ASP A 187 -5.87 -17.68 -4.17
N ASN A 188 -6.49 -17.64 -3.00
CA ASN A 188 -7.96 -17.70 -2.89
C ASN A 188 -8.65 -16.49 -3.53
N THR A 189 -8.04 -15.31 -3.48
CA THR A 189 -8.59 -14.11 -4.12
C THR A 189 -8.48 -14.22 -5.64
N VAL A 190 -7.33 -14.65 -6.16
CA VAL A 190 -7.12 -14.88 -7.59
C VAL A 190 -8.12 -15.91 -8.11
N LYS A 191 -8.26 -17.06 -7.42
CA LYS A 191 -9.23 -18.10 -7.79
C LYS A 191 -10.66 -17.55 -7.90
N LYS A 192 -11.12 -16.77 -6.91
CA LYS A 192 -12.46 -16.17 -6.95
C LYS A 192 -12.65 -15.20 -8.12
N ILE A 193 -11.60 -14.45 -8.47
CA ILE A 193 -11.62 -13.54 -9.63
C ILE A 193 -11.72 -14.34 -10.94
N GLU A 194 -10.97 -15.42 -11.07
CA GLU A 194 -11.03 -16.34 -12.22
C GLU A 194 -12.40 -17.01 -12.35
N GLU A 195 -13.01 -17.35 -11.24
CA GLU A 195 -14.39 -17.86 -11.16
C GLU A 195 -15.45 -16.75 -11.38
N LYS A 196 -15.03 -15.50 -11.68
CA LYS A 196 -15.89 -14.32 -11.92
C LYS A 196 -16.85 -14.01 -10.75
N LYS A 197 -16.42 -14.26 -9.51
CA LYS A 197 -17.17 -13.96 -8.29
C LYS A 197 -17.05 -12.48 -7.93
N PHE A 198 -17.95 -11.66 -8.46
CA PHE A 198 -17.93 -10.21 -8.29
C PHE A 198 -19.18 -9.67 -7.58
N ASP A 199 -19.72 -10.45 -6.64
CA ASP A 199 -20.88 -10.03 -5.86
C ASP A 199 -20.57 -8.78 -5.04
N ALA A 200 -21.55 -7.88 -4.93
CA ALA A 200 -21.42 -6.73 -4.06
C ALA A 200 -21.34 -7.18 -2.61
N LYS A 201 -20.53 -6.45 -1.81
CA LYS A 201 -20.42 -6.64 -0.37
C LYS A 201 -20.88 -5.37 0.32
N PRO A 202 -22.23 -5.21 0.54
CA PRO A 202 -22.78 -4.03 1.15
C PRO A 202 -22.21 -3.76 2.54
N SER A 203 -21.89 -2.51 2.82
CA SER A 203 -21.38 -2.04 4.12
C SER A 203 -21.61 -0.53 4.23
N TRP A 204 -21.35 0.05 5.40
CA TRP A 204 -21.38 1.51 5.59
C TRP A 204 -20.48 2.29 4.61
N LEU A 205 -19.44 1.63 4.06
CA LEU A 205 -18.57 2.23 3.04
C LEU A 205 -19.29 2.49 1.71
N CYS A 206 -20.46 1.90 1.50
CA CYS A 206 -21.26 2.14 0.28
C CYS A 206 -21.71 3.59 0.18
N ASN A 207 -21.94 4.28 1.32
CA ASN A 207 -22.30 5.70 1.36
C ASN A 207 -21.19 6.63 0.79
N TYR A 208 -19.95 6.14 0.76
CA TYR A 208 -18.78 6.86 0.25
C TYR A 208 -18.19 6.20 -1.01
N CYS A 209 -18.93 5.28 -1.62
CA CYS A 209 -18.45 4.57 -2.79
C CYS A 209 -18.66 5.42 -4.04
N GLU A 210 -17.56 5.72 -4.72
CA GLU A 210 -17.58 6.46 -5.99
C GLU A 210 -18.40 5.80 -7.12
N PHE A 211 -18.65 4.49 -7.00
CA PHE A 211 -19.46 3.70 -7.95
C PHE A 211 -20.87 3.41 -7.43
N ALA A 212 -21.33 4.09 -6.38
CA ALA A 212 -22.65 3.86 -5.82
C ALA A 212 -23.77 4.02 -6.86
N TYR A 213 -23.64 5.01 -7.75
CA TYR A 213 -24.63 5.36 -8.77
C TYR A 213 -24.82 4.31 -9.90
N ILE A 214 -23.86 3.37 -10.03
CA ILE A 214 -23.95 2.27 -11.01
C ILE A 214 -23.99 0.89 -10.36
N CYS A 215 -24.02 0.84 -9.03
CA CYS A 215 -24.04 -0.40 -8.27
C CYS A 215 -25.49 -0.84 -8.06
N ASP A 216 -25.89 -1.89 -8.75
CA ASP A 216 -27.22 -2.49 -8.71
C ASP A 216 -27.75 -2.85 -7.32
N MET A 217 -26.86 -3.02 -6.33
CA MET A 217 -27.23 -3.34 -4.94
C MET A 217 -27.61 -2.12 -4.11
N ILE A 218 -27.39 -0.90 -4.60
CA ILE A 218 -27.64 0.35 -3.83
C ILE A 218 -28.91 1.06 -4.33
N TYR A 219 -29.33 0.75 -5.55
CA TYR A 219 -30.51 1.36 -6.16
C TYR A 219 -31.86 0.74 -5.75
N ASP A 220 -31.85 -0.30 -4.94
CA ASP A 220 -33.07 -0.77 -4.31
C ASP A 220 -33.38 0.13 -3.10
N ASP A 221 -34.43 0.95 -3.23
CA ASP A 221 -34.86 1.90 -2.17
C ASP A 221 -35.13 1.23 -0.82
N THR A 222 -35.29 -0.10 -0.80
CA THR A 222 -35.47 -0.88 0.42
C THR A 222 -34.17 -1.09 1.22
N THR A 223 -32.98 -0.77 0.65
CA THR A 223 -31.69 -0.96 1.31
C THR A 223 -31.15 0.30 1.98
N LYS A 224 -31.72 1.48 1.70
CA LYS A 224 -31.29 2.76 2.32
C LYS A 224 -31.37 2.75 3.85
N ASP A 225 -32.35 2.07 4.43
CA ASP A 225 -32.56 2.00 5.87
C ASP A 225 -31.68 0.98 6.61
N LYS A 226 -30.91 0.17 5.88
CA LYS A 226 -30.05 -0.85 6.50
C LYS A 226 -28.64 -0.38 6.86
N PHE A 227 -28.27 0.83 6.48
CA PHE A 227 -26.93 1.39 6.66
C PHE A 227 -26.91 2.76 7.34
N SER A 228 -28.06 3.22 7.87
CA SER A 228 -28.18 4.39 8.73
C SER A 228 -27.73 4.12 10.17
#